data_9be21396c7fa954731c1d1eca0b971a4
#
_entry.id   9be21396c7fa954731c1d1eca0b971a4
#
_cell.length_a   1.000
_cell.length_b   1.000
_cell.length_c   1.000
_cell.angle_alpha   90.00
_cell.angle_beta   90.00
_cell.angle_gamma   90.00
#
_symmetry.space_group_name_H-M   'P 1'
#
loop_
_entity.id
_entity.type
_entity.pdbx_description
1 polymer ?
#
loop_
_entity_poly.entity_id
_entity_poly.type
_entity_poly.pdbx_seq_one_letter_code
_entity_poly.pdbx_strand_id
1 'polypeptide(L)'
;MASNTKQLRNRIKSVNSTLHLTKAMGLVASSKIKKATDAMLKSRQYLEAVEDVIDSVISSPECKKSPYIQEGKSKKAKIIVIAGDRGLAGGYNANIFRLAKEYPDAEFIPIGKRSGDRFEKDAPYAEGFGYEDAITLAKEFLQGFEKGEYGTLGIISTKYVSMLTQEAQYTEILPYKVKENAKKASTVFEPNEAVILESAITEYVTSLIVKNVKESFACEVAARRNAMDSAGKNAEEMIDNLSLEYNRARQGAITQELTEIVAGSGA
;
A
#
# COMPACT_ATOMS: atom_id res chain seq x y z
N MET A 1 8.63 -17.82 -45.06
CA MET A 1 7.81 -18.50 -44.06
C MET A 1 8.59 -19.00 -42.85
N ALA A 2 9.78 -19.55 -43.00
CA ALA A 2 10.64 -20.01 -41.87
C ALA A 2 10.94 -18.91 -40.81
N SER A 3 10.99 -17.62 -41.20
CA SER A 3 11.19 -16.48 -40.27
C SER A 3 10.01 -16.32 -39.31
N ASN A 4 8.77 -16.51 -39.76
CA ASN A 4 7.56 -16.33 -38.95
C ASN A 4 7.42 -17.43 -37.90
N THR A 5 7.66 -18.70 -38.24
CA THR A 5 7.63 -19.82 -37.30
C THR A 5 8.70 -19.68 -36.20
N LYS A 6 9.89 -19.18 -36.55
CA LYS A 6 10.96 -18.89 -35.59
C LYS A 6 10.56 -17.75 -34.63
N GLN A 7 9.93 -16.69 -35.14
CA GLN A 7 9.44 -15.59 -34.29
C GLN A 7 8.37 -16.04 -33.30
N LEU A 8 7.36 -16.82 -33.77
CA LEU A 8 6.31 -17.37 -32.92
C LEU A 8 6.89 -18.26 -31.80
N ARG A 9 7.83 -19.16 -32.15
CA ARG A 9 8.52 -20.01 -31.20
C ARG A 9 9.28 -19.19 -30.13
N ASN A 10 9.97 -18.12 -30.52
CA ASN A 10 10.67 -17.25 -29.58
C ASN A 10 9.70 -16.51 -28.68
N ARG A 11 8.54 -16.07 -29.21
CA ARG A 11 7.50 -15.40 -28.44
C ARG A 11 6.86 -16.34 -27.41
N ILE A 12 6.56 -17.60 -27.78
CA ILE A 12 6.08 -18.62 -26.86
C ILE A 12 7.10 -18.84 -25.71
N LYS A 13 8.39 -18.95 -26.04
CA LYS A 13 9.44 -19.10 -25.05
C LYS A 13 9.50 -17.90 -24.08
N SER A 14 9.39 -16.68 -24.58
CA SER A 14 9.39 -15.46 -23.76
C SER A 14 8.18 -15.41 -22.82
N VAL A 15 6.98 -15.70 -23.33
CA VAL A 15 5.74 -15.71 -22.51
C VAL A 15 5.80 -16.83 -21.47
N ASN A 16 6.33 -18.02 -21.79
CA ASN A 16 6.55 -19.08 -20.82
C ASN A 16 7.50 -18.64 -19.68
N SER A 17 8.58 -17.94 -20.00
CA SER A 17 9.47 -17.39 -18.98
C SER A 17 8.75 -16.37 -18.07
N THR A 18 7.89 -15.53 -18.64
CA THR A 18 7.03 -14.59 -17.89
C THR A 18 6.05 -15.34 -17.00
N LEU A 19 5.41 -16.40 -17.48
CA LEU A 19 4.50 -17.25 -16.70
C LEU A 19 5.20 -17.87 -15.48
N HIS A 20 6.41 -18.41 -15.66
CA HIS A 20 7.19 -18.93 -14.53
C HIS A 20 7.53 -17.85 -13.50
N LEU A 21 7.89 -16.66 -13.96
CA LEU A 21 8.19 -15.52 -13.09
C LEU A 21 6.95 -15.08 -12.28
N THR A 22 5.80 -14.91 -12.94
CA THR A 22 4.55 -14.52 -12.27
C THR A 22 4.09 -15.55 -11.25
N LYS A 23 4.19 -16.85 -11.58
CA LYS A 23 3.90 -17.94 -10.63
C LYS A 23 4.81 -17.87 -9.40
N ALA A 24 6.11 -17.72 -9.61
CA ALA A 24 7.08 -17.61 -8.51
C ALA A 24 6.80 -16.39 -7.62
N MET A 25 6.54 -15.22 -8.23
CA MET A 25 6.21 -14.00 -7.48
C MET A 25 4.88 -14.13 -6.73
N GLY A 26 3.88 -14.79 -7.30
CA GLY A 26 2.60 -15.09 -6.65
C GLY A 26 2.77 -15.98 -5.43
N LEU A 27 3.63 -17.00 -5.50
CA LEU A 27 3.97 -17.89 -4.37
C LEU A 27 4.66 -17.13 -3.24
N VAL A 28 5.65 -16.28 -3.57
CA VAL A 28 6.35 -15.44 -2.58
C VAL A 28 5.36 -14.47 -1.91
N ALA A 29 4.48 -13.83 -2.68
CA ALA A 29 3.43 -12.98 -2.11
C ALA A 29 2.52 -13.79 -1.18
N SER A 30 2.05 -14.97 -1.60
CA SER A 30 1.20 -15.86 -0.79
C SER A 30 1.84 -16.25 0.53
N SER A 31 3.13 -16.54 0.55
CA SER A 31 3.85 -16.89 1.79
C SER A 31 3.92 -15.72 2.80
N LYS A 32 3.94 -14.47 2.30
CA LYS A 32 3.99 -13.27 3.16
C LYS A 32 2.62 -12.85 3.70
N ILE A 33 1.50 -13.22 3.06
CA ILE A 33 0.15 -12.75 3.39
C ILE A 33 -0.20 -13.00 4.86
N LYS A 34 -0.04 -14.23 5.33
CA LYS A 34 -0.41 -14.58 6.71
C LYS A 34 0.31 -13.70 7.72
N LYS A 35 1.64 -13.61 7.61
CA LYS A 35 2.45 -12.79 8.51
C LYS A 35 2.06 -11.30 8.47
N ALA A 36 1.79 -10.77 7.27
CA ALA A 36 1.38 -9.37 7.10
C ALA A 36 -0.01 -9.12 7.70
N THR A 37 -0.97 -10.01 7.48
CA THR A 37 -2.32 -9.91 8.06
C THR A 37 -2.31 -10.02 9.58
N ASP A 38 -1.52 -10.95 10.15
CA ASP A 38 -1.39 -11.10 11.59
C ASP A 38 -0.79 -9.82 12.23
N ALA A 39 0.23 -9.23 11.59
CA ALA A 39 0.83 -7.98 12.05
C ALA A 39 -0.16 -6.80 11.97
N MET A 40 -0.94 -6.73 10.91
CA MET A 40 -2.01 -5.74 10.73
C MET A 40 -3.07 -5.86 11.85
N LEU A 41 -3.55 -7.07 12.13
CA LEU A 41 -4.58 -7.29 13.16
C LEU A 41 -4.08 -6.88 14.55
N LYS A 42 -2.84 -7.26 14.90
CA LYS A 42 -2.22 -6.86 16.17
C LYS A 42 -2.10 -5.34 16.30
N SER A 43 -1.70 -4.65 15.23
CA SER A 43 -1.57 -3.19 15.25
C SER A 43 -2.92 -2.48 15.37
N ARG A 44 -4.01 -3.04 14.82
CA ARG A 44 -5.38 -2.52 14.99
C ARG A 44 -5.82 -2.63 16.46
N GLN A 45 -5.66 -3.80 17.07
CA GLN A 45 -6.02 -4.02 18.49
C GLN A 45 -5.25 -3.08 19.41
N TYR A 46 -3.97 -2.83 19.13
CA TYR A 46 -3.17 -1.90 19.91
C TYR A 46 -3.68 -0.45 19.79
N LEU A 47 -3.97 0.01 18.56
CA LEU A 47 -4.53 1.34 18.34
C LEU A 47 -5.88 1.51 19.06
N GLU A 48 -6.77 0.52 18.99
CA GLU A 48 -8.06 0.54 19.69
C GLU A 48 -7.87 0.72 21.21
N ALA A 49 -6.91 0.01 21.81
CA ALA A 49 -6.61 0.18 23.23
C ALA A 49 -6.09 1.58 23.58
N VAL A 50 -5.27 2.18 22.71
CA VAL A 50 -4.78 3.57 22.89
C VAL A 50 -5.94 4.57 22.76
N GLU A 51 -6.83 4.38 21.78
CA GLU A 51 -8.03 5.20 21.63
C GLU A 51 -8.94 5.11 22.86
N ASP A 52 -9.12 3.94 23.45
CA ASP A 52 -9.92 3.76 24.68
C ASP A 52 -9.32 4.57 25.86
N VAL A 53 -7.99 4.64 25.97
CA VAL A 53 -7.34 5.49 26.98
C VAL A 53 -7.64 6.97 26.71
N ILE A 54 -7.51 7.45 25.48
CA ILE A 54 -7.82 8.84 25.14
C ILE A 54 -9.29 9.14 25.43
N ASP A 55 -10.21 8.27 25.00
CA ASP A 55 -11.66 8.46 25.22
C ASP A 55 -12.01 8.53 26.71
N SER A 56 -11.20 7.88 27.57
CA SER A 56 -11.41 7.90 29.04
C SER A 56 -11.03 9.22 29.70
N VAL A 57 -10.02 9.95 29.16
CA VAL A 57 -9.50 11.20 29.75
C VAL A 57 -9.99 12.46 29.05
N ILE A 58 -10.37 12.37 27.79
CA ILE A 58 -10.64 13.53 26.91
C ILE A 58 -11.84 14.36 27.37
N SER A 59 -12.76 13.76 28.12
CA SER A 59 -13.95 14.43 28.67
C SER A 59 -13.62 15.37 29.82
N SER A 60 -12.41 15.32 30.40
CA SER A 60 -11.96 16.18 31.48
C SER A 60 -11.87 17.66 31.05
N PRO A 61 -12.27 18.61 31.91
CA PRO A 61 -12.12 20.04 31.62
C PRO A 61 -10.68 20.45 31.34
N GLU A 62 -9.69 19.79 31.96
CA GLU A 62 -8.27 20.05 31.77
C GLU A 62 -7.81 19.68 30.36
N CYS A 63 -8.35 18.59 29.82
CA CYS A 63 -8.01 18.12 28.48
C CYS A 63 -8.54 19.03 27.36
N LYS A 64 -9.64 19.75 27.58
CA LYS A 64 -10.24 20.65 26.58
C LYS A 64 -9.30 21.75 26.10
N LYS A 65 -8.27 22.09 26.86
CA LYS A 65 -7.27 23.11 26.52
C LYS A 65 -6.11 22.54 25.70
N SER A 66 -6.06 21.24 25.48
CA SER A 66 -4.98 20.61 24.73
C SER A 66 -4.92 21.15 23.29
N PRO A 67 -3.75 21.53 22.79
CA PRO A 67 -3.58 22.02 21.41
C PRO A 67 -3.97 20.96 20.37
N TYR A 68 -3.91 19.69 20.72
CA TYR A 68 -4.16 18.57 19.79
C TYR A 68 -5.64 18.31 19.49
N ILE A 69 -6.57 18.93 20.30
CA ILE A 69 -8.01 18.81 20.13
C ILE A 69 -8.59 20.04 19.43
N GLN A 70 -7.88 21.19 19.58
CA GLN A 70 -8.33 22.45 19.02
C GLN A 70 -7.97 22.52 17.52
N GLU A 71 -8.72 23.32 16.77
CA GLU A 71 -8.39 23.61 15.38
C GLU A 71 -6.98 24.16 15.26
N GLY A 72 -6.24 23.65 14.28
CA GLY A 72 -4.87 24.05 14.05
C GLY A 72 -4.74 25.53 13.68
N LYS A 73 -3.66 26.16 14.13
CA LYS A 73 -3.40 27.60 13.94
C LYS A 73 -3.09 27.99 12.49
N SER A 74 -2.80 27.05 11.62
CA SER A 74 -2.39 27.25 10.23
C SER A 74 -3.37 26.58 9.26
N LYS A 75 -3.46 27.10 8.04
CA LYS A 75 -4.23 26.47 6.96
C LYS A 75 -3.43 25.42 6.18
N LYS A 76 -2.12 25.27 6.46
CA LYS A 76 -1.28 24.29 5.80
C LYS A 76 -1.61 22.87 6.29
N ALA A 77 -1.59 21.92 5.39
CA ALA A 77 -1.73 20.51 5.70
C ALA A 77 -0.40 19.77 5.49
N LYS A 78 -0.07 18.86 6.41
CA LYS A 78 1.02 17.90 6.26
C LYS A 78 0.41 16.50 6.16
N ILE A 79 0.77 15.74 5.12
CA ILE A 79 0.14 14.45 4.83
C ILE A 79 1.20 13.37 4.66
N ILE A 80 1.12 12.34 5.49
CA ILE A 80 1.92 11.13 5.35
C ILE A 80 1.34 10.32 4.19
N VAL A 81 2.16 9.92 3.22
CA VAL A 81 1.72 9.10 2.09
C VAL A 81 2.44 7.76 2.12
N ILE A 82 1.69 6.70 2.41
CA ILE A 82 2.22 5.35 2.48
C ILE A 82 1.98 4.64 1.16
N ALA A 83 3.07 4.29 0.46
CA ALA A 83 3.02 3.45 -0.74
C ALA A 83 3.93 2.23 -0.58
N GLY A 84 3.90 1.33 -1.56
CA GLY A 84 4.71 0.12 -1.53
C GLY A 84 6.19 0.37 -1.80
N ASP A 85 7.01 -0.58 -1.38
CA ASP A 85 8.44 -0.57 -1.69
C ASP A 85 8.71 -1.07 -3.10
N ARG A 86 7.84 -1.92 -3.65
CA ARG A 86 8.01 -2.61 -4.93
C ARG A 86 6.85 -2.35 -5.87
N GLY A 87 7.10 -2.56 -7.16
CA GLY A 87 6.07 -2.56 -8.20
C GLY A 87 5.34 -3.89 -8.34
N LEU A 88 4.63 -4.05 -9.44
CA LEU A 88 3.90 -5.26 -9.82
C LEU A 88 2.79 -5.67 -8.82
N ALA A 89 2.21 -4.69 -8.14
CA ALA A 89 1.07 -4.84 -7.23
C ALA A 89 -0.24 -4.28 -7.83
N GLY A 90 -0.43 -4.45 -9.13
CA GLY A 90 -1.61 -3.93 -9.83
C GLY A 90 -1.76 -2.41 -9.67
N GLY A 91 -2.96 -1.96 -9.38
CA GLY A 91 -3.30 -0.54 -9.20
C GLY A 91 -2.97 0.04 -7.81
N TYR A 92 -2.38 -0.73 -6.90
CA TYR A 92 -2.16 -0.36 -5.50
C TYR A 92 -1.51 1.03 -5.36
N ASN A 93 -0.30 1.22 -5.89
CA ASN A 93 0.39 2.51 -5.80
C ASN A 93 -0.31 3.63 -6.57
N ALA A 94 -0.89 3.32 -7.74
CA ALA A 94 -1.58 4.29 -8.57
C ALA A 94 -2.81 4.90 -7.85
N ASN A 95 -3.54 4.10 -7.09
CA ASN A 95 -4.71 4.55 -6.33
C ASN A 95 -4.31 5.54 -5.21
N ILE A 96 -3.23 5.25 -4.49
CA ILE A 96 -2.67 6.13 -3.45
C ILE A 96 -2.27 7.48 -4.06
N PHE A 97 -1.53 7.48 -5.17
CA PHE A 97 -1.09 8.70 -5.81
C PHE A 97 -2.22 9.48 -6.48
N ARG A 98 -3.31 8.81 -6.89
CA ARG A 98 -4.51 9.48 -7.38
C ARG A 98 -5.18 10.26 -6.26
N LEU A 99 -5.34 9.65 -5.09
CA LEU A 99 -5.89 10.31 -3.91
C LEU A 99 -5.01 11.47 -3.43
N ALA A 100 -3.68 11.32 -3.46
CA ALA A 100 -2.77 12.40 -3.08
C ALA A 100 -2.90 13.65 -3.97
N LYS A 101 -3.31 13.51 -5.24
CA LYS A 101 -3.55 14.66 -6.13
C LYS A 101 -4.73 15.54 -5.71
N GLU A 102 -5.62 15.05 -4.87
CA GLU A 102 -6.75 15.80 -4.34
C GLU A 102 -6.31 16.85 -3.30
N TYR A 103 -5.05 16.78 -2.84
CA TYR A 103 -4.45 17.65 -1.83
C TYR A 103 -3.21 18.40 -2.38
N PRO A 104 -3.35 19.24 -3.42
CA PRO A 104 -2.21 19.82 -4.14
C PRO A 104 -1.35 20.76 -3.26
N ASP A 105 -1.96 21.39 -2.25
CA ASP A 105 -1.30 22.37 -1.37
C ASP A 105 -0.69 21.73 -0.11
N ALA A 106 -0.77 20.41 0.03
CA ALA A 106 -0.26 19.70 1.19
C ALA A 106 1.25 19.41 1.06
N GLU A 107 1.95 19.46 2.17
CA GLU A 107 3.30 18.95 2.27
C GLU A 107 3.26 17.43 2.46
N PHE A 108 3.81 16.66 1.50
CA PHE A 108 3.83 15.20 1.58
C PHE A 108 5.08 14.68 2.27
N ILE A 109 4.87 13.73 3.20
CA ILE A 109 5.89 12.97 3.89
C ILE A 109 5.78 11.52 3.43
N PRO A 110 6.71 11.03 2.60
CA PRO A 110 6.61 9.70 2.02
C PRO A 110 7.07 8.61 2.99
N ILE A 111 6.34 7.48 2.99
CA ILE A 111 6.76 6.20 3.56
C ILE A 111 6.62 5.13 2.46
N GLY A 112 7.68 4.32 2.28
CA GLY A 112 7.79 3.37 1.19
C GLY A 112 8.51 3.95 -0.03
N LYS A 113 9.35 3.11 -0.66
CA LYS A 113 10.22 3.53 -1.76
C LYS A 113 9.46 4.20 -2.90
N ARG A 114 8.29 3.66 -3.29
CA ARG A 114 7.50 4.23 -4.39
C ARG A 114 6.90 5.60 -4.06
N SER A 115 6.64 5.86 -2.79
CA SER A 115 6.23 7.19 -2.32
C SER A 115 7.41 8.16 -2.40
N GLY A 116 8.60 7.75 -1.94
CA GLY A 116 9.83 8.53 -2.08
C GLY A 116 10.13 8.88 -3.52
N ASP A 117 10.14 7.89 -4.41
CA ASP A 117 10.36 8.08 -5.85
C ASP A 117 9.33 9.08 -6.47
N ARG A 118 8.08 9.05 -5.99
CA ARG A 118 6.99 9.89 -6.51
C ARG A 118 7.12 11.36 -6.12
N PHE A 119 7.54 11.60 -4.89
CA PHE A 119 7.65 12.96 -4.32
C PHE A 119 9.08 13.50 -4.31
N GLU A 120 10.03 12.76 -4.90
CA GLU A 120 11.45 13.13 -4.98
C GLU A 120 12.07 13.43 -3.60
N LYS A 121 11.68 12.61 -2.61
CA LYS A 121 12.15 12.70 -1.22
C LYS A 121 12.68 11.36 -0.75
N ASP A 122 13.65 11.38 0.13
CA ASP A 122 14.07 10.16 0.84
C ASP A 122 12.91 9.62 1.68
N ALA A 123 12.73 8.31 1.64
CA ALA A 123 11.64 7.63 2.35
C ALA A 123 12.13 6.32 2.96
N PRO A 124 11.74 6.02 4.20
CA PRO A 124 11.99 4.72 4.79
C PRO A 124 11.21 3.63 4.05
N TYR A 125 11.74 2.40 4.03
CA TYR A 125 11.02 1.25 3.48
C TYR A 125 9.80 0.90 4.34
N ALA A 126 8.65 0.67 3.70
CA ALA A 126 7.43 0.28 4.41
C ALA A 126 7.52 -1.12 5.04
N GLU A 127 8.21 -2.08 4.40
CA GLU A 127 8.38 -3.45 4.91
C GLU A 127 9.14 -3.49 6.26
N GLY A 128 10.15 -2.62 6.44
CA GLY A 128 10.98 -2.55 7.64
C GLY A 128 10.50 -1.54 8.69
N PHE A 129 9.54 -0.69 8.36
CA PHE A 129 9.07 0.38 9.23
C PHE A 129 8.46 -0.14 10.53
N GLY A 130 8.98 0.32 11.65
CA GLY A 130 8.61 -0.14 12.98
C GLY A 130 8.12 0.96 13.91
N TYR A 131 8.01 0.61 15.18
CA TYR A 131 7.58 1.53 16.24
C TYR A 131 8.60 2.66 16.46
N GLU A 132 9.90 2.37 16.45
CA GLU A 132 10.97 3.36 16.65
C GLU A 132 10.97 4.45 15.56
N ASP A 133 10.72 4.04 14.31
CA ASP A 133 10.59 4.99 13.20
C ASP A 133 9.35 5.87 13.38
N ALA A 134 8.23 5.24 13.77
CA ALA A 134 6.96 5.93 13.94
C ALA A 134 6.98 6.92 15.10
N ILE A 135 7.57 6.58 16.26
CA ILE A 135 7.61 7.48 17.42
C ILE A 135 8.50 8.69 17.15
N THR A 136 9.56 8.51 16.36
CA THR A 136 10.43 9.61 15.96
C THR A 136 9.67 10.62 15.10
N LEU A 137 8.94 10.13 14.09
CA LEU A 137 8.08 10.97 13.25
C LEU A 137 6.93 11.58 14.05
N ALA A 138 6.28 10.82 14.93
CA ALA A 138 5.18 11.32 15.74
C ALA A 138 5.59 12.51 16.62
N LYS A 139 6.74 12.43 17.28
CA LYS A 139 7.28 13.53 18.09
C LYS A 139 7.57 14.78 17.24
N GLU A 140 8.17 14.60 16.06
CA GLU A 140 8.42 15.70 15.13
C GLU A 140 7.09 16.36 14.69
N PHE A 141 6.10 15.56 14.33
CA PHE A 141 4.81 16.07 13.91
C PHE A 141 4.06 16.80 15.04
N LEU A 142 4.06 16.25 16.24
CA LEU A 142 3.41 16.91 17.38
C LEU A 142 4.06 18.24 17.70
N GLN A 143 5.38 18.33 17.71
CA GLN A 143 6.09 19.60 17.91
C GLN A 143 5.78 20.63 16.81
N GLY A 144 5.76 20.22 15.55
CA GLY A 144 5.40 21.10 14.43
C GLY A 144 3.95 21.60 14.51
N PHE A 145 3.03 20.75 14.93
CA PHE A 145 1.63 21.11 15.13
C PHE A 145 1.46 22.14 16.27
N GLU A 146 2.12 21.95 17.40
CA GLU A 146 2.11 22.89 18.53
C GLU A 146 2.66 24.25 18.16
N LYS A 147 3.77 24.28 17.40
CA LYS A 147 4.37 25.52 16.88
C LYS A 147 3.50 26.21 15.83
N GLY A 148 2.47 25.54 15.31
CA GLY A 148 1.59 26.07 14.27
C GLY A 148 2.22 26.09 12.88
N GLU A 149 3.22 25.26 12.62
CA GLU A 149 3.84 25.12 11.29
C GLU A 149 2.80 24.64 10.26
N TYR A 150 1.86 23.82 10.68
CA TYR A 150 0.68 23.35 9.94
C TYR A 150 -0.51 23.19 10.88
N GLY A 151 -1.72 23.16 10.33
CA GLY A 151 -2.96 23.07 11.10
C GLY A 151 -3.69 21.73 10.93
N THR A 152 -3.24 20.88 9.99
CA THR A 152 -3.82 19.56 9.78
C THR A 152 -2.71 18.56 9.51
N LEU A 153 -2.73 17.44 10.25
CA LEU A 153 -1.94 16.26 9.95
C LEU A 153 -2.85 15.16 9.44
N GLY A 154 -2.56 14.64 8.26
CA GLY A 154 -3.31 13.53 7.67
C GLY A 154 -2.41 12.37 7.24
N ILE A 155 -3.03 11.27 6.88
CA ILE A 155 -2.37 10.10 6.34
C ILE A 155 -3.16 9.55 5.15
N ILE A 156 -2.48 9.32 4.03
CA ILE A 156 -3.01 8.58 2.89
C ILE A 156 -2.41 7.19 2.93
N SER A 157 -3.27 6.20 3.06
CA SER A 157 -2.91 4.79 3.18
C SER A 157 -3.92 3.91 2.45
N THR A 158 -3.70 2.61 2.45
CA THR A 158 -4.65 1.66 1.88
C THR A 158 -5.29 0.84 2.98
N LYS A 159 -6.64 0.86 3.03
CA LYS A 159 -7.47 0.05 3.93
C LYS A 159 -7.63 -1.36 3.37
N TYR A 160 -7.43 -2.34 4.21
CA TYR A 160 -7.67 -3.74 3.90
C TYR A 160 -9.15 -4.07 4.15
N VAL A 161 -9.93 -4.20 3.08
CA VAL A 161 -11.33 -4.63 3.13
C VAL A 161 -11.41 -6.15 3.02
N SER A 162 -10.73 -6.69 2.02
CA SER A 162 -10.59 -8.14 1.81
C SER A 162 -9.31 -8.43 1.01
N MET A 163 -9.01 -9.72 0.82
CA MET A 163 -7.88 -10.13 -0.02
C MET A 163 -8.01 -9.65 -1.48
N LEU A 164 -9.24 -9.46 -1.97
CA LEU A 164 -9.50 -9.01 -3.33
C LEU A 164 -9.67 -7.50 -3.42
N THR A 165 -10.11 -6.85 -2.34
CA THR A 165 -10.48 -5.43 -2.32
C THR A 165 -9.62 -4.67 -1.33
N GLN A 166 -8.91 -3.67 -1.83
CA GLN A 166 -8.12 -2.73 -1.07
C GLN A 166 -8.48 -1.31 -1.54
N GLU A 167 -8.70 -0.40 -0.60
CA GLU A 167 -9.17 0.96 -0.87
C GLU A 167 -8.18 1.99 -0.35
N ALA A 168 -7.74 2.90 -1.22
CA ALA A 168 -6.98 4.05 -0.80
C ALA A 168 -7.89 5.01 -0.03
N GLN A 169 -7.44 5.46 1.14
CA GLN A 169 -8.20 6.36 1.98
C GLN A 169 -7.30 7.46 2.56
N TYR A 170 -7.91 8.61 2.82
CA TYR A 170 -7.35 9.68 3.64
C TYR A 170 -7.95 9.60 5.04
N THR A 171 -7.10 9.74 6.05
CA THR A 171 -7.53 9.81 7.46
C THR A 171 -6.85 11.03 8.08
N GLU A 172 -7.64 11.92 8.67
CA GLU A 172 -7.14 13.03 9.46
C GLU A 172 -6.68 12.52 10.82
N ILE A 173 -5.47 12.93 11.24
CA ILE A 173 -4.84 12.51 12.49
C ILE A 173 -4.96 13.64 13.53
N LEU A 174 -4.61 14.85 13.14
CA LEU A 174 -4.69 16.05 13.96
C LEU A 174 -5.42 17.17 13.20
N PRO A 175 -6.27 17.95 13.89
CA PRO A 175 -6.65 17.82 15.29
C PRO A 175 -7.41 16.53 15.59
N TYR A 176 -7.21 15.99 16.81
CA TYR A 176 -7.93 14.78 17.23
C TYR A 176 -9.42 15.04 17.35
N LYS A 177 -10.23 14.25 16.64
CA LYS A 177 -11.69 14.37 16.68
C LYS A 177 -12.25 13.56 17.84
N VAL A 178 -12.80 14.25 18.84
CA VAL A 178 -13.44 13.63 19.99
C VAL A 178 -14.67 12.85 19.54
N LYS A 179 -14.77 11.59 19.92
CA LYS A 179 -15.94 10.75 19.64
C LYS A 179 -17.13 11.22 20.50
N GLU A 180 -18.32 11.36 19.91
CA GLU A 180 -19.54 11.81 20.61
C GLU A 180 -19.94 10.93 21.81
N ASN A 181 -19.50 9.67 21.82
CA ASN A 181 -19.80 8.67 22.85
C ASN A 181 -18.61 8.33 23.76
N ALA A 182 -17.64 9.24 23.92
CA ALA A 182 -16.50 9.02 24.81
C ALA A 182 -17.02 8.71 26.24
N LYS A 183 -16.77 7.49 26.70
CA LYS A 183 -17.21 7.04 28.02
C LYS A 183 -16.34 7.71 29.08
N LYS A 184 -16.97 8.47 29.96
CA LYS A 184 -16.26 8.99 31.14
C LYS A 184 -15.84 7.82 32.03
N ALA A 185 -14.53 7.57 32.15
CA ALA A 185 -14.06 6.57 33.08
C ALA A 185 -14.23 7.06 34.53
N SER A 186 -14.62 6.17 35.43
CA SER A 186 -14.58 6.40 36.88
C SER A 186 -13.16 6.22 37.47
N THR A 187 -12.15 6.27 36.62
CA THR A 187 -10.75 6.01 36.98
C THR A 187 -10.09 7.31 37.39
N VAL A 188 -9.30 7.29 38.45
CA VAL A 188 -8.43 8.40 38.86
C VAL A 188 -7.11 8.24 38.13
N PHE A 189 -6.69 9.30 37.45
CA PHE A 189 -5.43 9.34 36.72
C PHE A 189 -4.35 10.10 37.48
N GLU A 190 -3.15 9.54 37.53
CA GLU A 190 -1.98 10.18 38.13
C GLU A 190 -0.92 10.44 37.04
N PRO A 191 -0.26 11.62 37.01
CA PRO A 191 -0.43 12.71 37.98
C PRO A 191 -1.68 13.57 37.75
N ASN A 192 -2.19 13.67 36.52
CA ASN A 192 -3.44 14.32 36.13
C ASN A 192 -3.83 13.95 34.68
N GLU A 193 -5.08 14.21 34.29
CA GLU A 193 -5.61 13.84 32.97
C GLU A 193 -4.92 14.56 31.80
N ALA A 194 -4.42 15.77 31.99
CA ALA A 194 -3.76 16.52 30.91
C ALA A 194 -2.41 15.87 30.52
N VAL A 195 -1.62 15.45 31.50
CA VAL A 195 -0.34 14.76 31.25
C VAL A 195 -0.57 13.38 30.61
N ILE A 196 -1.60 12.66 31.07
CA ILE A 196 -1.97 11.38 30.47
C ILE A 196 -2.41 11.59 29.01
N LEU A 197 -3.24 12.61 28.72
CA LEU A 197 -3.65 12.91 27.36
C LEU A 197 -2.47 13.22 26.44
N GLU A 198 -1.49 14.01 26.87
CA GLU A 198 -0.31 14.35 26.07
C GLU A 198 0.50 13.11 25.70
N SER A 199 0.73 12.23 26.68
CA SER A 199 1.38 10.94 26.46
C SER A 199 0.57 10.03 25.54
N ALA A 200 -0.75 9.96 25.77
CA ALA A 200 -1.66 9.13 24.98
C ALA A 200 -1.80 9.62 23.53
N ILE A 201 -1.78 10.93 23.29
CA ILE A 201 -1.79 11.49 21.92
C ILE A 201 -0.48 11.13 21.19
N THR A 202 0.67 11.20 21.87
CA THR A 202 1.94 10.77 21.28
C THR A 202 1.87 9.30 20.86
N GLU A 203 1.35 8.47 21.74
CA GLU A 203 1.20 7.04 21.47
C GLU A 203 0.13 6.77 20.38
N TYR A 204 -0.94 7.55 20.35
CA TYR A 204 -1.97 7.47 19.31
C TYR A 204 -1.40 7.75 17.93
N VAL A 205 -0.68 8.88 17.76
CA VAL A 205 -0.07 9.21 16.46
C VAL A 205 0.92 8.13 16.03
N THR A 206 1.75 7.65 16.98
CA THR A 206 2.72 6.57 16.74
C THR A 206 2.02 5.28 16.29
N SER A 207 1.05 4.82 17.07
CA SER A 207 0.32 3.57 16.80
C SER A 207 -0.52 3.65 15.53
N LEU A 208 -1.09 4.81 15.23
CA LEU A 208 -1.84 5.04 13.99
C LEU A 208 -0.93 4.97 12.75
N ILE A 209 0.28 5.55 12.81
CA ILE A 209 1.27 5.43 11.73
C ILE A 209 1.65 3.96 11.54
N VAL A 210 2.03 3.26 12.62
CA VAL A 210 2.40 1.83 12.58
C VAL A 210 1.27 0.99 12.00
N LYS A 211 0.04 1.18 12.49
CA LYS A 211 -1.16 0.47 12.00
C LYS A 211 -1.35 0.68 10.51
N ASN A 212 -1.27 1.92 10.04
CA ASN A 212 -1.47 2.21 8.63
C ASN A 212 -0.35 1.65 7.75
N VAL A 213 0.90 1.65 8.21
CA VAL A 213 2.02 1.01 7.48
C VAL A 213 1.83 -0.50 7.41
N LYS A 214 1.50 -1.18 8.53
CA LYS A 214 1.26 -2.64 8.52
C LYS A 214 0.05 -3.03 7.67
N GLU A 215 -1.01 -2.25 7.72
CA GLU A 215 -2.20 -2.45 6.89
C GLU A 215 -1.90 -2.24 5.40
N SER A 216 -1.21 -1.15 5.05
CA SER A 216 -0.78 -0.87 3.69
C SER A 216 0.14 -1.96 3.13
N PHE A 217 1.06 -2.48 3.94
CA PHE A 217 1.92 -3.60 3.55
C PHE A 217 1.11 -4.89 3.29
N ALA A 218 0.12 -5.20 4.13
CA ALA A 218 -0.78 -6.35 3.90
C ALA A 218 -1.57 -6.18 2.58
N CYS A 219 -2.04 -4.96 2.30
CA CYS A 219 -2.71 -4.61 1.04
C CYS A 219 -1.79 -4.76 -0.17
N GLU A 220 -0.54 -4.28 -0.08
CA GLU A 220 0.45 -4.39 -1.15
C GLU A 220 0.72 -5.86 -1.51
N VAL A 221 0.90 -6.71 -0.50
CA VAL A 221 1.16 -8.15 -0.69
C VAL A 221 -0.05 -8.85 -1.30
N ALA A 222 -1.26 -8.54 -0.83
CA ALA A 222 -2.52 -9.07 -1.39
C ALA A 222 -2.73 -8.63 -2.84
N ALA A 223 -2.56 -7.34 -3.12
CA ALA A 223 -2.68 -6.78 -4.47
C ALA A 223 -1.66 -7.40 -5.44
N ARG A 224 -0.42 -7.61 -4.98
CA ARG A 224 0.61 -8.27 -5.77
C ARG A 224 0.24 -9.70 -6.09
N ARG A 225 -0.24 -10.48 -5.12
CA ARG A 225 -0.71 -11.85 -5.37
C ARG A 225 -1.79 -11.87 -6.44
N ASN A 226 -2.82 -11.02 -6.31
CA ASN A 226 -3.92 -10.96 -7.27
C ASN A 226 -3.44 -10.56 -8.68
N ALA A 227 -2.54 -9.56 -8.75
CA ALA A 227 -1.95 -9.13 -10.02
C ALA A 227 -1.13 -10.24 -10.69
N MET A 228 -0.36 -11.01 -9.91
CA MET A 228 0.44 -12.13 -10.43
C MET A 228 -0.42 -13.31 -10.87
N ASP A 229 -1.52 -13.62 -10.15
CA ASP A 229 -2.48 -14.65 -10.56
C ASP A 229 -3.14 -14.27 -11.90
N SER A 230 -3.61 -13.03 -12.03
CA SER A 230 -4.21 -12.54 -13.28
C SER A 230 -3.20 -12.52 -14.43
N ALA A 231 -1.97 -12.07 -14.18
CA ALA A 231 -0.91 -12.08 -15.19
C ALA A 231 -0.52 -13.50 -15.62
N GLY A 232 -0.54 -14.45 -14.68
CA GLY A 232 -0.29 -15.87 -14.97
C GLY A 232 -1.36 -16.45 -15.88
N LYS A 233 -2.65 -16.25 -15.59
CA LYS A 233 -3.77 -16.68 -16.43
C LYS A 233 -3.70 -16.10 -17.84
N ASN A 234 -3.45 -14.80 -17.94
CA ASN A 234 -3.29 -14.15 -19.24
C ASN A 234 -2.10 -14.70 -20.03
N ALA A 235 -1.00 -15.05 -19.35
CA ALA A 235 0.15 -15.65 -20.01
C ALA A 235 -0.15 -17.07 -20.52
N GLU A 236 -0.88 -17.88 -19.78
CA GLU A 236 -1.33 -19.22 -20.21
C GLU A 236 -2.21 -19.11 -21.45
N GLU A 237 -3.22 -18.26 -21.45
CA GLU A 237 -4.08 -18.01 -22.61
C GLU A 237 -3.30 -17.54 -23.84
N MET A 238 -2.32 -16.65 -23.64
CA MET A 238 -1.46 -16.18 -24.73
C MET A 238 -0.58 -17.30 -25.31
N ILE A 239 -0.09 -18.23 -24.47
CA ILE A 239 0.69 -19.38 -24.93
C ILE A 239 -0.18 -20.29 -25.78
N ASP A 240 -1.40 -20.57 -25.38
CA ASP A 240 -2.34 -21.42 -26.12
C ASP A 240 -2.64 -20.80 -27.50
N ASN A 241 -2.95 -19.52 -27.57
CA ASN A 241 -3.20 -18.81 -28.82
C ASN A 241 -1.97 -18.82 -29.73
N LEU A 242 -0.79 -18.51 -29.21
CA LEU A 242 0.45 -18.52 -29.99
C LEU A 242 0.80 -19.94 -30.46
N SER A 243 0.48 -20.98 -29.69
CA SER A 243 0.73 -22.36 -30.07
C SER A 243 -0.16 -22.80 -31.22
N LEU A 244 -1.42 -22.36 -31.26
CA LEU A 244 -2.31 -22.58 -32.41
C LEU A 244 -1.79 -21.88 -33.66
N GLU A 245 -1.38 -20.62 -33.56
CA GLU A 245 -0.78 -19.85 -34.66
C GLU A 245 0.51 -20.53 -35.18
N TYR A 246 1.38 -20.97 -34.27
CA TYR A 246 2.62 -21.66 -34.60
C TYR A 246 2.34 -22.96 -35.38
N ASN A 247 1.38 -23.78 -34.93
CA ASN A 247 1.03 -25.03 -35.58
C ASN A 247 0.48 -24.76 -37.00
N ARG A 248 -0.40 -23.77 -37.18
CA ARG A 248 -0.90 -23.37 -38.49
C ARG A 248 0.22 -22.89 -39.43
N ALA A 249 1.10 -22.00 -38.92
CA ALA A 249 2.22 -21.51 -39.70
C ALA A 249 3.22 -22.62 -40.08
N ARG A 250 3.47 -23.59 -39.17
CA ARG A 250 4.32 -24.75 -39.41
C ARG A 250 3.72 -25.66 -40.50
N GLN A 251 2.44 -25.96 -40.42
CA GLN A 251 1.74 -26.78 -41.42
C GLN A 251 1.79 -26.13 -42.78
N GLY A 252 1.51 -24.82 -42.86
CA GLY A 252 1.62 -24.06 -44.11
C GLY A 252 3.03 -24.06 -44.71
N ALA A 253 4.07 -23.92 -43.87
CA ALA A 253 5.45 -23.99 -44.34
C ALA A 253 5.80 -25.39 -44.89
N ILE A 254 5.41 -26.46 -44.19
CA ILE A 254 5.65 -27.84 -44.64
C ILE A 254 4.91 -28.09 -45.99
N THR A 255 3.64 -27.68 -46.09
CA THR A 255 2.87 -27.86 -47.34
C THR A 255 3.54 -27.10 -48.50
N GLN A 256 4.02 -25.89 -48.27
CA GLN A 256 4.73 -25.11 -49.27
C GLN A 256 6.04 -25.79 -49.71
N GLU A 257 6.87 -26.25 -48.78
CA GLU A 257 8.10 -26.99 -49.07
C GLU A 257 7.84 -28.27 -49.91
N LEU A 258 6.80 -29.05 -49.51
CA LEU A 258 6.39 -30.21 -50.26
C LEU A 258 5.93 -29.85 -51.70
N THR A 259 5.15 -28.77 -51.84
CA THR A 259 4.69 -28.31 -53.17
C THR A 259 5.85 -27.86 -54.03
N GLU A 260 6.83 -27.15 -53.46
CA GLU A 260 8.06 -26.70 -54.18
C GLU A 260 8.91 -27.89 -54.61
N ILE A 261 9.07 -28.95 -53.76
CA ILE A 261 9.80 -30.17 -54.10
C ILE A 261 9.10 -30.92 -55.25
N VAL A 262 7.77 -31.10 -55.15
CA VAL A 262 6.98 -31.77 -56.23
C VAL A 262 7.03 -30.99 -57.52
N ALA A 263 6.88 -29.66 -57.50
CA ALA A 263 6.99 -28.81 -58.68
C ALA A 263 8.41 -28.86 -59.30
N GLY A 264 9.46 -28.89 -58.46
CA GLY A 264 10.85 -28.98 -58.92
C GLY A 264 11.30 -30.37 -59.42
N SER A 265 10.60 -31.44 -59.02
CA SER A 265 10.87 -32.83 -59.45
C SER A 265 10.11 -33.27 -60.71
N GLY A 266 9.13 -32.41 -61.19
CA GLY A 266 8.35 -32.64 -62.40
C GLY A 266 8.89 -31.96 -63.65
N ALA A 267 10.05 -31.32 -63.56
CA ALA A 267 10.84 -30.76 -64.66
C ALA A 267 12.09 -31.65 -64.85
#